data_eeca04e4df59d03c9ce8c8c6e832eeaa
#
_entry.id   eeca04e4df59d03c9ce8c8c6e832eeaa
#
_cell.length_a   1.000
_cell.length_b   1.000
_cell.length_c   1.000
_cell.angle_alpha   90.00
_cell.angle_beta   90.00
_cell.angle_gamma   90.00
#
_symmetry.space_group_name_H-M   'P 1'
#
loop_
_entity.id
_entity.type
_entity.pdbx_description
1 polymer ?
#
loop_
_entity_poly.entity_id
_entity_poly.type
_entity_poly.pdbx_seq_one_letter_code
_entity_poly.pdbx_strand_id
1 'polypeptide(L)'
;LAYKKEMNVNWCTSCKCVLANEEVVNGVCERCGSEVVHRVKSQSMLKITAYADKLIDGLDGLDYIERVATQQKNWIGRSHGAEVNFGTTAGDTLTVYTTRCDTLFGVTYMVLSPEHPILDTWKDKLTNWDDVAAYREEAAHKSDFERSELNKDKTGVRLEGVCAVNPATKEEIPIFVSDYVLMSYGTGAVMGVPGHDQRDWEFATKFGLPIIEVVQGGDITKEAFTLKDDTGIMVNSGFLNGMTVKDAIPAMK
;
A
#
# COMPACT_ATOMS: atom_id res chain seq x y z
N LEU A 1 -22.26 4.53 -16.46
CA LEU A 1 -20.97 5.23 -16.35
C LEU A 1 -20.89 6.10 -15.11
N ALA A 2 -21.87 7.00 -14.88
CA ALA A 2 -21.91 7.85 -13.70
C ALA A 2 -22.67 7.19 -12.54
N TYR A 3 -22.20 7.41 -11.31
CA TYR A 3 -22.85 6.96 -10.09
C TYR A 3 -22.60 7.94 -8.94
N LYS A 4 -23.37 7.82 -7.86
CA LYS A 4 -23.15 8.60 -6.64
C LYS A 4 -22.48 7.73 -5.58
N LYS A 5 -21.53 8.31 -4.85
CA LYS A 5 -20.83 7.67 -3.74
C LYS A 5 -20.60 8.71 -2.64
N GLU A 6 -20.80 8.29 -1.39
CA GLU A 6 -20.33 9.06 -0.25
C GLU A 6 -18.83 8.85 -0.07
N MET A 7 -18.09 9.94 0.06
CA MET A 7 -16.65 9.91 0.25
C MET A 7 -16.19 11.12 1.05
N ASN A 8 -15.06 11.00 1.71
CA ASN A 8 -14.39 12.13 2.34
C ASN A 8 -13.90 13.10 1.26
N VAL A 9 -14.17 14.36 1.47
CA VAL A 9 -13.73 15.47 0.61
C VAL A 9 -13.11 16.56 1.47
N ASN A 10 -12.18 17.32 0.90
CA ASN A 10 -11.66 18.53 1.51
C ASN A 10 -12.74 19.59 1.49
N TRP A 11 -13.10 20.11 2.65
CA TRP A 11 -14.16 21.09 2.81
C TRP A 11 -13.62 22.38 3.42
N CYS A 12 -13.71 23.48 2.67
CA CYS A 12 -13.41 24.79 3.23
C CYS A 12 -14.58 25.28 4.10
N THR A 13 -14.29 25.56 5.37
CA THR A 13 -15.30 25.98 6.36
C THR A 13 -15.82 27.40 6.11
N SER A 14 -15.02 28.25 5.46
CA SER A 14 -15.36 29.63 5.11
C SER A 14 -16.03 29.74 3.74
N CYS A 15 -15.40 29.23 2.68
CA CYS A 15 -15.96 29.26 1.31
C CYS A 15 -17.15 28.31 1.13
N LYS A 16 -17.36 27.35 2.05
CA LYS A 16 -18.42 26.33 2.03
C LYS A 16 -18.47 25.54 0.73
N CYS A 17 -17.30 25.20 0.18
CA CYS A 17 -17.13 24.42 -1.03
C CYS A 17 -16.18 23.24 -0.82
N VAL A 18 -16.29 22.25 -1.71
CA VAL A 18 -15.34 21.14 -1.83
C VAL A 18 -14.11 21.66 -2.57
N LEU A 19 -12.93 21.28 -2.12
CA LEU A 19 -11.65 21.62 -2.70
C LEU A 19 -10.98 20.38 -3.28
N ALA A 20 -10.29 20.54 -4.41
CA ALA A 20 -9.33 19.55 -4.90
C ALA A 20 -8.09 19.51 -3.97
N ASN A 21 -7.30 18.43 -4.05
CA ASN A 21 -6.12 18.31 -3.20
C ASN A 21 -5.11 19.45 -3.44
N GLU A 22 -4.99 19.90 -4.69
CA GLU A 22 -4.11 20.99 -5.11
C GLU A 22 -4.56 22.37 -4.58
N GLU A 23 -5.82 22.51 -4.20
CA GLU A 23 -6.38 23.74 -3.62
C GLU A 23 -6.20 23.81 -2.09
N VAL A 24 -5.57 22.78 -1.49
CA VAL A 24 -5.25 22.72 -0.06
C VAL A 24 -3.75 22.84 0.13
N VAL A 25 -3.31 23.95 0.70
CA VAL A 25 -1.89 24.23 0.93
C VAL A 25 -1.65 24.33 2.44
N ASN A 26 -0.81 23.45 2.99
CA ASN A 26 -0.54 23.40 4.44
C ASN A 26 -1.80 23.31 5.31
N GLY A 27 -2.81 22.52 4.87
CA GLY A 27 -4.06 22.34 5.61
C GLY A 27 -5.06 23.50 5.50
N VAL A 28 -4.77 24.52 4.70
CA VAL A 28 -5.65 25.69 4.51
C VAL A 28 -6.10 25.86 3.07
N CYS A 29 -7.24 26.50 2.90
CA CYS A 29 -7.80 26.82 1.59
C CYS A 29 -6.94 27.86 0.86
N GLU A 30 -6.48 27.57 -0.34
CA GLU A 30 -5.68 28.48 -1.16
C GLU A 30 -6.38 29.82 -1.41
N ARG A 31 -7.73 29.83 -1.51
CA ARG A 31 -8.50 31.04 -1.82
C ARG A 31 -8.68 31.98 -0.64
N CYS A 32 -8.93 31.45 0.56
CA CYS A 32 -9.32 32.28 1.70
C CYS A 32 -8.46 32.08 2.94
N GLY A 33 -7.50 31.16 2.93
CA GLY A 33 -6.60 30.88 4.06
C GLY A 33 -7.28 30.22 5.27
N SER A 34 -8.56 29.84 5.18
CA SER A 34 -9.27 29.20 6.28
C SER A 34 -8.91 27.72 6.36
N GLU A 35 -8.99 27.16 7.55
CA GLU A 35 -8.79 25.72 7.80
C GLU A 35 -9.70 24.86 6.93
N VAL A 36 -9.13 23.79 6.38
CA VAL A 36 -9.82 22.77 5.59
C VAL A 36 -10.04 21.56 6.47
N VAL A 37 -11.27 21.05 6.47
CA VAL A 37 -11.65 19.84 7.22
C VAL A 37 -12.12 18.76 6.27
N HIS A 38 -11.96 17.52 6.65
CA HIS A 38 -12.56 16.40 5.92
C HIS A 38 -14.05 16.29 6.24
N ARG A 39 -14.87 16.14 5.20
CA ARG A 39 -16.31 15.93 5.31
C ARG A 39 -16.79 14.83 4.39
N VAL A 40 -17.67 13.97 4.90
CA VAL A 40 -18.38 13.02 4.05
C VAL A 40 -19.43 13.77 3.23
N LYS A 41 -19.34 13.66 1.91
CA LYS A 41 -20.27 14.25 0.94
C LYS A 41 -20.61 13.24 -0.16
N SER A 42 -21.85 13.28 -0.63
CA SER A 42 -22.25 12.55 -1.83
C SER A 42 -21.65 13.22 -3.06
N GLN A 43 -20.80 12.47 -3.77
CA GLN A 43 -20.11 12.93 -4.99
C GLN A 43 -20.58 12.15 -6.21
N SER A 44 -20.63 12.83 -7.36
CA SER A 44 -20.85 12.18 -8.65
C SER A 44 -19.51 11.65 -9.17
N MET A 45 -19.46 10.36 -9.40
CA MET A 45 -18.27 9.63 -9.83
C MET A 45 -18.46 9.04 -11.23
N LEU A 46 -17.37 8.89 -11.96
CA LEU A 46 -17.34 8.15 -13.22
C LEU A 46 -16.71 6.77 -12.99
N LYS A 47 -17.41 5.72 -13.42
CA LYS A 47 -16.95 4.33 -13.28
C LYS A 47 -15.93 3.98 -14.39
N ILE A 48 -14.82 4.72 -14.44
CA ILE A 48 -13.80 4.60 -15.49
C ILE A 48 -13.11 3.23 -15.48
N THR A 49 -12.90 2.64 -14.31
CA THR A 49 -12.27 1.31 -14.17
C THR A 49 -13.05 0.19 -14.84
N ALA A 50 -14.39 0.34 -14.99
CA ALA A 50 -15.21 -0.63 -15.72
C ALA A 50 -14.93 -0.67 -17.25
N TYR A 51 -14.17 0.28 -17.75
CA TYR A 51 -13.79 0.39 -19.15
C TYR A 51 -12.28 0.13 -19.36
N ALA A 52 -11.51 -0.10 -18.32
CA ALA A 52 -10.07 -0.26 -18.39
C ALA A 52 -9.65 -1.34 -19.41
N ASP A 53 -10.21 -2.53 -19.33
CA ASP A 53 -9.92 -3.61 -20.27
C ASP A 53 -10.30 -3.26 -21.71
N LYS A 54 -11.49 -2.67 -21.89
CA LYS A 54 -11.94 -2.25 -23.24
C LYS A 54 -11.06 -1.17 -23.86
N LEU A 55 -10.49 -0.29 -23.03
CA LEU A 55 -9.56 0.74 -23.48
C LEU A 55 -8.22 0.15 -23.89
N ILE A 56 -7.73 -0.86 -23.19
CA ILE A 56 -6.50 -1.58 -23.56
C ILE A 56 -6.72 -2.39 -24.85
N ASP A 57 -7.78 -3.22 -24.87
CA ASP A 57 -8.06 -4.13 -25.99
C ASP A 57 -8.40 -3.35 -27.27
N GLY A 58 -9.04 -2.18 -27.12
CA GLY A 58 -9.40 -1.31 -28.25
C GLY A 58 -8.20 -0.64 -28.94
N LEU A 59 -7.01 -0.67 -28.35
CA LEU A 59 -5.79 -0.14 -28.97
C LEU A 59 -5.27 -1.03 -30.11
N ASP A 60 -5.58 -2.31 -30.09
CA ASP A 60 -5.01 -3.30 -31.04
C ASP A 60 -5.49 -3.11 -32.49
N GLY A 61 -6.58 -2.37 -32.71
CA GLY A 61 -7.09 -2.05 -34.04
C GLY A 61 -6.82 -0.62 -34.53
N LEU A 62 -6.06 0.16 -33.77
CA LEU A 62 -5.81 1.57 -34.08
C LEU A 62 -4.43 1.76 -34.72
N ASP A 63 -4.39 2.62 -35.73
CA ASP A 63 -3.13 3.03 -36.39
C ASP A 63 -2.39 4.08 -35.54
N TYR A 64 -2.05 3.68 -34.32
CA TYR A 64 -1.24 4.50 -33.43
C TYR A 64 0.24 4.11 -33.54
N ILE A 65 1.11 5.10 -33.44
CA ILE A 65 2.54 4.82 -33.24
C ILE A 65 2.70 4.04 -31.93
N GLU A 66 3.60 3.06 -31.92
CA GLU A 66 3.82 2.13 -30.82
C GLU A 66 4.00 2.84 -29.45
N ARG A 67 4.73 3.96 -29.45
CA ARG A 67 4.95 4.75 -28.23
C ARG A 67 3.64 5.22 -27.59
N VAL A 68 2.66 5.67 -28.39
CA VAL A 68 1.37 6.17 -27.88
C VAL A 68 0.56 5.01 -27.30
N ALA A 69 0.47 3.89 -28.02
CA ALA A 69 -0.24 2.71 -27.55
C ALA A 69 0.37 2.17 -26.24
N THR A 70 1.71 2.09 -26.18
CA THR A 70 2.43 1.65 -24.98
C THR A 70 2.20 2.57 -23.79
N GLN A 71 2.24 3.89 -23.97
CA GLN A 71 1.96 4.85 -22.90
C GLN A 71 0.55 4.71 -22.37
N GLN A 72 -0.45 4.50 -23.22
CA GLN A 72 -1.85 4.31 -22.78
C GLN A 72 -2.03 2.98 -22.04
N LYS A 73 -1.43 1.89 -22.53
CA LYS A 73 -1.44 0.58 -21.85
C LYS A 73 -0.80 0.68 -20.47
N ASN A 74 0.34 1.33 -20.37
CA ASN A 74 1.05 1.51 -19.10
C ASN A 74 0.30 2.42 -18.13
N TRP A 75 -0.38 3.45 -18.62
CA TRP A 75 -1.21 4.34 -17.80
C TRP A 75 -2.41 3.62 -17.18
N ILE A 76 -3.10 2.78 -17.94
CA ILE A 76 -4.21 1.98 -17.45
C ILE A 76 -3.71 0.91 -16.49
N GLY A 77 -2.59 0.24 -16.81
CA GLY A 77 -1.86 -0.63 -15.91
C GLY A 77 -2.60 -1.92 -15.57
N ARG A 78 -2.87 -2.79 -16.58
CA ARG A 78 -3.37 -4.15 -16.29
C ARG A 78 -2.29 -4.93 -15.53
N SER A 79 -2.59 -5.33 -14.29
CA SER A 79 -1.69 -6.13 -13.46
C SER A 79 -2.37 -7.43 -13.00
N HIS A 80 -1.56 -8.45 -12.77
CA HIS A 80 -2.01 -9.75 -12.25
C HIS A 80 -1.30 -10.01 -10.94
N GLY A 81 -2.07 -10.28 -9.88
CA GLY A 81 -1.54 -10.54 -8.55
C GLY A 81 -2.25 -11.69 -7.87
N ALA A 82 -1.99 -11.83 -6.59
CA ALA A 82 -2.64 -12.76 -5.70
C ALA A 82 -3.12 -12.03 -4.43
N GLU A 83 -4.24 -12.46 -3.89
CA GLU A 83 -4.64 -12.12 -2.54
C GLU A 83 -4.01 -13.13 -1.58
N VAL A 84 -3.33 -12.63 -0.57
CA VAL A 84 -2.63 -13.44 0.43
C VAL A 84 -3.23 -13.15 1.80
N ASN A 85 -3.63 -14.21 2.49
CA ASN A 85 -4.23 -14.13 3.80
C ASN A 85 -3.18 -14.39 4.89
N PHE A 86 -2.97 -13.39 5.74
CA PHE A 86 -2.15 -13.49 6.95
C PHE A 86 -3.07 -13.67 8.16
N GLY A 87 -2.96 -14.80 8.83
CA GLY A 87 -3.58 -14.96 10.15
C GLY A 87 -2.96 -14.00 11.17
N THR A 88 -3.68 -13.68 12.22
CA THR A 88 -3.15 -12.86 13.31
C THR A 88 -3.23 -13.59 14.64
N THR A 89 -2.40 -13.22 15.61
CA THR A 89 -2.46 -13.75 16.98
C THR A 89 -3.76 -13.35 17.70
N ALA A 90 -4.48 -12.36 17.16
CA ALA A 90 -5.80 -11.96 17.63
C ALA A 90 -6.95 -12.87 17.14
N GLY A 91 -6.65 -13.80 16.20
CA GLY A 91 -7.64 -14.70 15.61
C GLY A 91 -8.32 -14.17 14.35
N ASP A 92 -7.93 -12.98 13.89
CA ASP A 92 -8.46 -12.37 12.67
C ASP A 92 -7.56 -12.69 11.45
N THR A 93 -8.00 -12.31 10.27
CA THR A 93 -7.22 -12.46 9.03
C THR A 93 -7.05 -11.10 8.35
N LEU A 94 -5.82 -10.78 7.98
CA LEU A 94 -5.47 -9.64 7.13
C LEU A 94 -5.24 -10.14 5.71
N THR A 95 -5.98 -9.60 4.76
CA THR A 95 -5.79 -9.90 3.33
C THR A 95 -4.96 -8.80 2.69
N VAL A 96 -3.90 -9.15 1.98
CA VAL A 96 -3.11 -8.23 1.16
C VAL A 96 -3.17 -8.64 -0.30
N TYR A 97 -3.19 -7.67 -1.21
CA TYR A 97 -3.01 -7.92 -2.63
C TYR A 97 -1.55 -7.65 -3.02
N THR A 98 -0.93 -8.60 -3.70
CA THR A 98 0.45 -8.46 -4.18
C THR A 98 0.62 -9.02 -5.58
N THR A 99 1.45 -8.39 -6.39
CA THR A 99 1.94 -8.92 -7.67
C THR A 99 3.16 -9.82 -7.49
N ARG A 100 3.78 -9.81 -6.29
CA ARG A 100 5.02 -10.48 -5.95
C ARG A 100 4.82 -11.48 -4.81
N CYS A 101 3.91 -12.45 -4.99
CA CYS A 101 3.70 -13.51 -4.00
C CYS A 101 4.92 -14.44 -3.83
N ASP A 102 5.84 -14.48 -4.80
CA ASP A 102 7.13 -15.17 -4.73
C ASP A 102 7.99 -14.69 -3.56
N THR A 103 7.86 -13.41 -3.14
CA THR A 103 8.66 -12.82 -2.08
C THR A 103 8.12 -13.05 -0.66
N LEU A 104 7.09 -13.85 -0.46
CA LEU A 104 6.47 -14.10 0.85
C LEU A 104 7.44 -14.56 1.93
N PHE A 105 8.48 -15.30 1.57
CA PHE A 105 9.54 -15.72 2.51
C PHE A 105 10.39 -14.55 3.03
N GLY A 106 10.37 -13.40 2.34
CA GLY A 106 11.07 -12.18 2.73
C GLY A 106 10.19 -11.17 3.47
N VAL A 107 8.94 -11.50 3.76
CA VAL A 107 8.04 -10.63 4.52
C VAL A 107 8.42 -10.65 5.99
N THR A 108 8.86 -9.53 6.51
CA THR A 108 9.34 -9.40 7.90
C THR A 108 8.45 -8.52 8.78
N TYR A 109 7.47 -7.85 8.21
CA TYR A 109 6.47 -7.06 8.93
C TYR A 109 5.25 -6.79 8.05
N MET A 110 4.18 -6.28 8.66
CA MET A 110 3.00 -5.79 7.97
C MET A 110 2.71 -4.35 8.35
N VAL A 111 2.04 -3.62 7.47
CA VAL A 111 1.60 -2.25 7.74
C VAL A 111 0.12 -2.09 7.41
N LEU A 112 -0.60 -1.47 8.32
CA LEU A 112 -2.00 -1.09 8.15
C LEU A 112 -2.13 0.41 7.93
N SER A 113 -3.12 0.79 7.13
CA SER A 113 -3.59 2.17 7.08
C SER A 113 -4.11 2.62 8.45
N PRO A 114 -3.91 3.88 8.85
CA PRO A 114 -4.48 4.44 10.08
C PRO A 114 -6.01 4.34 10.15
N GLU A 115 -6.68 4.32 8.99
CA GLU A 115 -8.13 4.20 8.87
C GLU A 115 -8.64 2.75 8.81
N HIS A 116 -7.75 1.76 8.89
CA HIS A 116 -8.15 0.36 8.75
C HIS A 116 -9.12 -0.06 9.86
N PRO A 117 -10.32 -0.58 9.54
CA PRO A 117 -11.38 -0.83 10.52
C PRO A 117 -11.02 -1.88 11.56
N ILE A 118 -10.09 -2.78 11.27
CA ILE A 118 -9.65 -3.82 12.19
C ILE A 118 -9.00 -3.25 13.45
N LEU A 119 -8.40 -2.06 13.37
CA LEU A 119 -7.78 -1.40 14.53
C LEU A 119 -8.79 -1.15 15.65
N ASP A 120 -10.02 -0.80 15.30
CA ASP A 120 -11.08 -0.58 16.29
C ASP A 120 -11.50 -1.89 16.96
N THR A 121 -11.41 -3.03 16.27
CA THR A 121 -11.69 -4.36 16.86
C THR A 121 -10.56 -4.85 17.76
N TRP A 122 -9.36 -4.33 17.59
CA TRP A 122 -8.19 -4.69 18.40
C TRP A 122 -7.92 -3.74 19.56
N LYS A 123 -8.72 -2.70 19.73
CA LYS A 123 -8.54 -1.69 20.79
C LYS A 123 -8.23 -2.28 22.15
N ASP A 124 -9.01 -3.27 22.58
CA ASP A 124 -8.85 -3.90 23.89
C ASP A 124 -7.75 -5.00 23.94
N LYS A 125 -7.20 -5.35 22.77
CA LYS A 125 -6.11 -6.33 22.62
C LYS A 125 -4.73 -5.65 22.55
N LEU A 126 -4.69 -4.36 22.24
CA LEU A 126 -3.45 -3.59 22.11
C LEU A 126 -3.07 -2.96 23.43
N THR A 127 -1.82 -3.16 23.86
CA THR A 127 -1.31 -2.57 25.10
C THR A 127 -0.92 -1.10 24.95
N ASN A 128 -0.67 -0.66 23.71
CA ASN A 128 -0.30 0.72 23.38
C ASN A 128 -1.37 1.43 22.54
N TRP A 129 -2.65 1.18 22.81
CA TRP A 129 -3.74 1.80 22.06
C TRP A 129 -3.70 3.32 22.01
N ASP A 130 -3.28 3.98 23.10
CA ASP A 130 -3.22 5.44 23.17
C ASP A 130 -2.24 6.03 22.14
N ASP A 131 -1.09 5.37 21.92
CA ASP A 131 -0.12 5.77 20.91
C ASP A 131 -0.69 5.56 19.50
N VAL A 132 -1.38 4.45 19.28
CA VAL A 132 -2.05 4.15 18.00
C VAL A 132 -3.14 5.17 17.71
N ALA A 133 -3.97 5.51 18.69
CA ALA A 133 -5.04 6.49 18.56
C ALA A 133 -4.48 7.90 18.25
N ALA A 134 -3.43 8.32 18.96
CA ALA A 134 -2.76 9.60 18.70
C ALA A 134 -2.19 9.67 17.29
N TYR A 135 -1.53 8.59 16.82
CA TYR A 135 -1.01 8.52 15.47
C TYR A 135 -2.11 8.56 14.39
N ARG A 136 -3.24 7.89 14.63
CA ARG A 136 -4.42 7.93 13.74
C ARG A 136 -4.97 9.35 13.61
N GLU A 137 -5.06 10.07 14.73
CA GLU A 137 -5.51 11.47 14.75
C GLU A 137 -4.54 12.38 13.97
N GLU A 138 -3.22 12.24 14.19
CA GLU A 138 -2.22 12.98 13.41
C GLU A 138 -2.33 12.69 11.90
N ALA A 139 -2.46 11.41 11.53
CA ALA A 139 -2.57 11.01 10.13
C ALA A 139 -3.86 11.54 9.45
N ALA A 140 -4.95 11.69 10.21
CA ALA A 140 -6.23 12.21 9.70
C ALA A 140 -6.15 13.70 9.28
N HIS A 141 -5.15 14.44 9.74
CA HIS A 141 -4.90 15.83 9.33
C HIS A 141 -4.07 15.95 8.04
N LYS A 142 -3.48 14.85 7.57
CA LYS A 142 -2.67 14.80 6.33
C LYS A 142 -3.55 14.41 5.14
N SER A 143 -3.39 15.10 4.03
CA SER A 143 -4.01 14.70 2.76
C SER A 143 -3.36 13.43 2.19
N ASP A 144 -4.08 12.68 1.33
CA ASP A 144 -3.52 11.52 0.63
C ASP A 144 -2.28 11.89 -0.21
N PHE A 145 -2.24 13.12 -0.73
CA PHE A 145 -1.08 13.63 -1.47
C PHE A 145 0.14 13.80 -0.57
N GLU A 146 -0.01 14.46 0.60
CA GLU A 146 1.08 14.59 1.58
C GLU A 146 1.59 13.25 2.08
N ARG A 147 0.69 12.29 2.24
CA ARG A 147 1.02 10.92 2.66
C ARG A 147 1.77 10.13 1.59
N SER A 148 1.49 10.36 0.30
CA SER A 148 2.06 9.60 -0.81
C SER A 148 3.37 10.20 -1.36
N GLU A 149 3.46 11.54 -1.47
CA GLU A 149 4.55 12.23 -2.18
C GLU A 149 5.62 12.82 -1.25
N LEU A 150 5.23 13.37 -0.11
CA LEU A 150 6.12 14.18 0.73
C LEU A 150 6.80 13.38 1.84
N ASN A 151 6.46 12.11 2.04
CA ASN A 151 6.96 11.37 3.19
C ASN A 151 8.37 10.81 2.95
N LYS A 152 9.39 11.69 3.00
CA LYS A 152 10.78 11.28 3.07
C LYS A 152 11.11 10.59 4.41
N ASP A 153 10.42 10.97 5.48
CA ASP A 153 10.57 10.38 6.81
C ASP A 153 9.49 9.32 7.04
N LYS A 154 9.90 8.05 7.07
CA LYS A 154 8.99 6.95 7.40
C LYS A 154 8.54 7.07 8.85
N THR A 155 7.24 7.25 9.09
CA THR A 155 6.63 7.27 10.41
C THR A 155 5.72 6.07 10.60
N GLY A 156 5.48 5.68 11.83
CA GLY A 156 4.58 4.58 12.14
C GLY A 156 4.64 4.19 13.61
N VAL A 157 3.61 3.50 14.06
CA VAL A 157 3.50 2.94 15.40
C VAL A 157 3.38 1.43 15.29
N ARG A 158 4.24 0.70 16.01
CA ARG A 158 4.14 -0.75 16.14
C ARG A 158 2.92 -1.08 17.00
N LEU A 159 2.14 -2.07 16.57
CA LEU A 159 1.06 -2.62 17.40
C LEU A 159 1.66 -3.58 18.43
N GLU A 160 1.37 -3.35 19.71
CA GLU A 160 1.81 -4.22 20.80
C GLU A 160 0.65 -5.10 21.27
N GLY A 161 0.87 -6.41 21.31
CA GLY A 161 -0.13 -7.40 21.70
C GLY A 161 -0.76 -8.16 20.54
N VAL A 162 -0.59 -7.70 19.29
CA VAL A 162 -1.07 -8.39 18.08
C VAL A 162 0.04 -8.48 17.05
N CYS A 163 0.28 -9.68 16.52
CA CYS A 163 1.20 -9.97 15.43
C CYS A 163 0.45 -10.61 14.26
N ALA A 164 1.00 -10.50 13.06
CA ALA A 164 0.57 -11.31 11.93
C ALA A 164 1.41 -12.58 11.84
N VAL A 165 0.86 -13.62 11.23
CA VAL A 165 1.56 -14.88 10.97
C VAL A 165 1.85 -14.96 9.48
N ASN A 166 3.12 -15.00 9.13
CA ASN A 166 3.53 -15.17 7.74
C ASN A 166 3.07 -16.55 7.21
N PRO A 167 2.25 -16.61 6.15
CA PRO A 167 1.71 -17.88 5.67
C PRO A 167 2.78 -18.83 5.09
N ALA A 168 3.93 -18.31 4.65
CA ALA A 168 5.01 -19.10 4.08
C ALA A 168 5.96 -19.66 5.15
N THR A 169 6.42 -18.82 6.09
CA THR A 169 7.39 -19.22 7.13
C THR A 169 6.75 -19.71 8.42
N LYS A 170 5.46 -19.39 8.64
CA LYS A 170 4.70 -19.62 9.89
C LYS A 170 5.21 -18.82 11.09
N GLU A 171 6.09 -17.88 10.87
CA GLU A 171 6.63 -17.00 11.91
C GLU A 171 5.69 -15.85 12.21
N GLU A 172 5.69 -15.41 13.45
CA GLU A 172 5.02 -14.18 13.87
C GLU A 172 5.84 -12.97 13.44
N ILE A 173 5.20 -12.03 12.76
CA ILE A 173 5.81 -10.79 12.29
C ILE A 173 5.06 -9.59 12.88
N PRO A 174 5.75 -8.49 13.22
CA PRO A 174 5.13 -7.30 13.78
C PRO A 174 4.20 -6.63 12.77
N ILE A 175 3.15 -6.00 13.31
CA ILE A 175 2.24 -5.13 12.54
C ILE A 175 2.50 -3.69 12.95
N PHE A 176 2.55 -2.80 11.98
CA PHE A 176 2.65 -1.36 12.18
C PHE A 176 1.41 -0.66 11.63
N VAL A 177 1.11 0.51 12.16
CA VAL A 177 0.22 1.49 11.55
C VAL A 177 1.08 2.59 10.98
N SER A 178 0.92 2.92 9.70
CA SER A 178 1.69 3.99 9.06
C SER A 178 0.87 4.73 8.00
N ASP A 179 1.10 6.02 7.93
CA ASP A 179 0.35 6.93 7.06
C ASP A 179 0.68 6.78 5.55
N TYR A 180 1.79 6.11 5.20
CA TYR A 180 2.08 5.83 3.79
C TYR A 180 1.18 4.76 3.16
N VAL A 181 0.44 3.98 3.97
CA VAL A 181 -0.56 3.03 3.50
C VAL A 181 -1.92 3.72 3.46
N LEU A 182 -2.50 3.80 2.27
CA LEU A 182 -3.81 4.43 2.06
C LEU A 182 -4.92 3.38 2.06
N MET A 183 -6.05 3.68 2.71
CA MET A 183 -7.24 2.81 2.69
C MET A 183 -7.87 2.70 1.29
N SER A 184 -7.60 3.67 0.42
CA SER A 184 -8.06 3.67 -0.97
C SER A 184 -7.27 2.72 -1.87
N TYR A 185 -6.12 2.21 -1.42
CA TYR A 185 -5.25 1.31 -2.16
C TYR A 185 -5.32 -0.13 -1.63
N GLY A 186 -5.80 -1.05 -2.45
CA GLY A 186 -5.95 -2.47 -2.10
C GLY A 186 -6.92 -2.68 -0.93
N THR A 187 -6.44 -3.36 0.09
CA THR A 187 -7.20 -3.70 1.30
C THR A 187 -6.93 -2.74 2.48
N GLY A 188 -6.07 -1.75 2.31
CA GLY A 188 -5.55 -0.93 3.41
C GLY A 188 -4.52 -1.64 4.27
N ALA A 189 -4.04 -2.81 3.83
CA ALA A 189 -2.97 -3.58 4.45
C ALA A 189 -1.90 -3.91 3.40
N VAL A 190 -0.63 -3.83 3.77
CA VAL A 190 0.50 -4.21 2.93
C VAL A 190 1.47 -5.10 3.70
N MET A 191 2.12 -6.01 2.99
CA MET A 191 3.24 -6.79 3.50
C MET A 191 4.55 -6.07 3.19
N GLY A 192 5.46 -5.98 4.16
CA GLY A 192 6.78 -5.37 3.99
C GLY A 192 7.82 -6.39 3.57
N VAL A 193 8.47 -6.16 2.42
CA VAL A 193 9.54 -6.99 1.86
C VAL A 193 10.82 -6.16 1.70
N PRO A 194 11.52 -5.85 2.79
CA PRO A 194 12.60 -4.87 2.78
C PRO A 194 13.80 -5.27 1.91
N GLY A 195 14.01 -6.55 1.65
CA GLY A 195 15.06 -6.99 0.73
C GLY A 195 14.85 -6.55 -0.73
N HIS A 196 13.59 -6.27 -1.13
CA HIS A 196 13.22 -6.11 -2.55
C HIS A 196 12.30 -4.93 -2.86
N ASP A 197 11.93 -4.12 -1.86
CA ASP A 197 11.25 -2.83 -2.02
C ASP A 197 12.00 -1.73 -1.26
N GLN A 198 12.35 -0.65 -1.94
CA GLN A 198 13.17 0.42 -1.35
C GLN A 198 12.43 1.15 -0.21
N ARG A 199 11.12 1.34 -0.31
CA ARG A 199 10.33 1.97 0.75
C ARG A 199 10.29 1.10 1.99
N ASP A 200 10.15 -0.20 1.80
CA ASP A 200 10.15 -1.18 2.88
C ASP A 200 11.55 -1.30 3.51
N TRP A 201 12.61 -1.19 2.70
CA TRP A 201 13.98 -1.19 3.20
C TRP A 201 14.27 0.01 4.12
N GLU A 202 13.84 1.20 3.69
CA GLU A 202 13.97 2.43 4.47
C GLU A 202 13.18 2.33 5.79
N PHE A 203 11.96 1.79 5.74
CA PHE A 203 11.14 1.57 6.92
C PHE A 203 11.79 0.54 7.85
N ALA A 204 12.19 -0.62 7.34
CA ALA A 204 12.84 -1.67 8.11
C ALA A 204 14.14 -1.18 8.77
N THR A 205 14.96 -0.43 8.04
CA THR A 205 16.19 0.17 8.56
C THR A 205 15.89 1.13 9.71
N LYS A 206 14.89 2.00 9.56
CA LYS A 206 14.50 2.96 10.60
C LYS A 206 14.00 2.28 11.87
N PHE A 207 13.21 1.23 11.73
CA PHE A 207 12.60 0.52 12.86
C PHE A 207 13.41 -0.70 13.34
N GLY A 208 14.59 -0.95 12.78
CA GLY A 208 15.47 -2.05 13.19
C GLY A 208 14.88 -3.44 12.90
N LEU A 209 14.12 -3.57 11.80
CA LEU A 209 13.48 -4.82 11.40
C LEU A 209 14.42 -5.67 10.55
N PRO A 210 14.25 -7.01 10.53
CA PRO A 210 15.04 -7.90 9.68
C PRO A 210 14.86 -7.57 8.19
N ILE A 211 15.96 -7.69 7.43
CA ILE A 211 15.97 -7.58 5.97
C ILE A 211 16.47 -8.91 5.42
N ILE A 212 15.62 -9.59 4.66
CA ILE A 212 15.88 -10.94 4.14
C ILE A 212 15.98 -10.90 2.62
N GLU A 213 17.09 -11.36 2.06
CA GLU A 213 17.25 -11.58 0.63
C GLU A 213 16.47 -12.82 0.20
N VAL A 214 15.53 -12.68 -0.74
CA VAL A 214 14.77 -13.79 -1.31
C VAL A 214 14.90 -13.88 -2.84
N VAL A 215 15.46 -12.83 -3.46
CA VAL A 215 15.91 -12.86 -4.85
C VAL A 215 17.39 -12.49 -4.86
N GLN A 216 18.20 -13.37 -5.40
CA GLN A 216 19.65 -13.23 -5.40
C GLN A 216 20.10 -11.99 -6.19
N GLY A 217 20.92 -11.14 -5.56
CA GLY A 217 21.58 -10.01 -6.19
C GLY A 217 21.63 -8.76 -5.32
N GLY A 218 22.51 -7.84 -5.69
CA GLY A 218 22.72 -6.59 -4.95
C GLY A 218 23.37 -6.77 -3.59
N ASP A 219 23.35 -5.70 -2.80
CA ASP A 219 23.82 -5.65 -1.42
C ASP A 219 22.71 -5.09 -0.54
N ILE A 220 21.85 -5.97 -0.04
CA ILE A 220 20.68 -5.59 0.79
C ILE A 220 21.06 -4.89 2.10
N THR A 221 22.33 -4.87 2.47
CA THR A 221 22.79 -4.10 3.65
C THR A 221 22.90 -2.60 3.38
N LYS A 222 22.91 -2.19 2.11
CA LYS A 222 23.03 -0.79 1.68
C LYS A 222 21.73 -0.23 1.09
N GLU A 223 21.02 -1.05 0.34
CA GLU A 223 19.76 -0.70 -0.34
C GLU A 223 18.97 -1.93 -0.71
N ALA A 224 17.68 -1.79 -1.01
CA ALA A 224 16.88 -2.89 -1.50
C ALA A 224 17.34 -3.33 -2.90
N PHE A 225 17.39 -4.63 -3.14
CA PHE A 225 17.60 -5.17 -4.48
C PHE A 225 16.26 -5.22 -5.24
N THR A 226 15.95 -4.15 -5.97
CA THR A 226 14.71 -4.03 -6.77
C THR A 226 14.94 -4.57 -8.17
N LEU A 227 14.62 -5.84 -8.41
CA LEU A 227 14.66 -6.44 -9.74
C LEU A 227 13.39 -6.04 -10.52
N LYS A 228 13.59 -5.51 -11.73
CA LYS A 228 12.48 -5.08 -12.61
C LYS A 228 12.03 -6.13 -13.61
N ASP A 229 12.78 -7.21 -13.77
CA ASP A 229 12.48 -8.32 -14.66
C ASP A 229 12.29 -9.64 -13.88
N ASP A 230 11.82 -10.66 -14.57
CA ASP A 230 11.48 -11.96 -14.00
C ASP A 230 12.66 -12.96 -14.01
N THR A 231 13.90 -12.50 -14.24
CA THR A 231 15.09 -13.37 -14.42
C THR A 231 15.81 -13.70 -13.13
N GLY A 232 15.53 -12.99 -12.01
CA GLY A 232 16.16 -13.22 -10.72
C GLY A 232 15.95 -14.64 -10.21
N ILE A 233 16.94 -15.16 -9.46
CA ILE A 233 16.91 -16.50 -8.88
C ILE A 233 16.47 -16.41 -7.42
N MET A 234 15.51 -17.23 -7.04
CA MET A 234 15.00 -17.30 -5.68
C MET A 234 16.01 -17.95 -4.74
N VAL A 235 16.21 -17.32 -3.57
CA VAL A 235 17.06 -17.82 -2.46
C VAL A 235 16.30 -17.65 -1.15
N ASN A 236 16.68 -18.35 -0.11
CA ASN A 236 16.03 -18.30 1.23
C ASN A 236 14.50 -18.43 1.20
N SER A 237 13.97 -19.09 0.20
CA SER A 237 12.53 -19.16 -0.13
C SER A 237 11.98 -20.59 -0.15
N GLY A 238 12.53 -21.47 0.68
CA GLY A 238 12.07 -22.85 0.84
C GLY A 238 12.00 -23.62 -0.50
N PHE A 239 10.82 -24.07 -0.88
CA PHE A 239 10.61 -24.84 -2.11
C PHE A 239 10.81 -24.04 -3.41
N LEU A 240 10.87 -22.70 -3.33
CA LEU A 240 11.11 -21.83 -4.48
C LEU A 240 12.62 -21.66 -4.78
N ASN A 241 13.51 -22.09 -3.89
CA ASN A 241 14.96 -21.90 -4.06
C ASN A 241 15.45 -22.44 -5.40
N GLY A 242 16.23 -21.62 -6.12
CA GLY A 242 16.78 -21.96 -7.43
C GLY A 242 15.82 -21.76 -8.61
N MET A 243 14.55 -21.45 -8.37
CA MET A 243 13.61 -21.07 -9.43
C MET A 243 13.88 -19.63 -9.90
N THR A 244 13.52 -19.35 -11.16
CA THR A 244 13.43 -17.96 -11.60
C THR A 244 12.20 -17.29 -10.97
N VAL A 245 12.20 -15.96 -10.83
CA VAL A 245 11.02 -15.20 -10.37
C VAL A 245 9.79 -15.52 -11.22
N LYS A 246 9.98 -15.67 -12.55
CA LYS A 246 8.94 -16.04 -13.51
C LYS A 246 8.26 -17.36 -13.15
N ASP A 247 9.03 -18.36 -12.73
CA ASP A 247 8.52 -19.69 -12.37
C ASP A 247 8.01 -19.74 -10.92
N ALA A 248 8.61 -18.95 -10.04
CA ALA A 248 8.25 -18.88 -8.62
C ALA A 248 6.86 -18.24 -8.37
N ILE A 249 6.49 -17.20 -9.11
CA ILE A 249 5.17 -16.55 -8.99
C ILE A 249 4.02 -17.54 -9.21
N PRO A 250 3.95 -18.32 -10.32
CA PRO A 250 2.89 -19.31 -10.48
C PRO A 250 3.01 -20.48 -9.52
N ALA A 251 4.22 -20.89 -9.10
CA ALA A 251 4.42 -21.95 -8.14
C ALA A 251 3.94 -21.61 -6.72
N MET A 252 3.89 -20.31 -6.39
CA MET A 252 3.44 -19.81 -5.09
C MET A 252 1.91 -19.60 -5.02
N LYS A 253 1.22 -19.50 -6.15
CA LYS A 253 -0.25 -19.37 -6.26
C LYS A 253 -0.96 -20.70 -6.08
#